data_62cea1bf530d803fbe5957409e25604b
#
_entry.id   62cea1bf530d803fbe5957409e25604b
#
_cell.length_a   1.000
_cell.length_b   1.000
_cell.length_c   1.000
_cell.angle_alpha   90.00
_cell.angle_beta   90.00
_cell.angle_gamma   90.00
#
_symmetry.space_group_name_H-M   'P 1'
#
loop_
_entity.id
_entity.type
_entity.pdbx_description
1 polymer ?
#
loop_
_entity_poly.entity_id
_entity_poly.type
_entity_poly.pdbx_seq_one_letter_code
_entity_poly.pdbx_strand_id
1 'polypeptide(L)'
;MRNLLISLEICLALASPLIAQSVPEWCKPLPRPEYKRLERVPVSDPWFEVYRPAAKVYAIYEPHQSEEVISYLIVGEKRALLFDTGMGISDIKKVTAELTKLPIIVLNSHTHDDHVGGNWQFDTIYGMDTDFTRKNAQGSREDAQAEVTPDQICGSLPKGFDPKAYVTRPWKITSYMHDGDKFDLGGRTLEVIATPGHTPDAISLIDRANGLLFTGDTYYPAPIWLFRPETDLDAYAASISRLSALAPEIKLVLGAHNIPVAPPAVLARLVVAFAAVRQGKVPATADSPGKVLYKVDGISFLMRAPTAR
;
A
#
# COMPACT_ATOMS: atom_id res chain seq x y z
N MET A 1 -79.90 -13.61 14.75
CA MET A 1 -79.12 -12.94 13.71
C MET A 1 -77.91 -12.30 14.44
N ARG A 2 -76.74 -12.93 14.34
CA ARG A 2 -75.46 -12.44 15.00
C ARG A 2 -74.63 -11.84 13.90
N ASN A 3 -74.44 -10.53 13.96
CA ASN A 3 -73.56 -9.80 13.02
C ASN A 3 -72.07 -10.06 13.44
N LEU A 4 -71.28 -10.65 12.56
CA LEU A 4 -69.87 -10.85 12.69
C LEU A 4 -69.17 -9.63 12.09
N LEU A 5 -68.59 -8.77 12.91
CA LEU A 5 -67.72 -7.69 12.49
C LEU A 5 -66.31 -8.24 12.25
N ILE A 6 -65.88 -8.26 10.99
CA ILE A 6 -64.50 -8.61 10.62
C ILE A 6 -63.69 -7.31 10.65
N SER A 7 -62.77 -7.19 11.62
CA SER A 7 -61.81 -6.12 11.70
C SER A 7 -60.65 -6.42 10.73
N LEU A 8 -60.46 -5.58 9.75
CA LEU A 8 -59.37 -5.63 8.78
C LEU A 8 -58.19 -4.85 9.40
N GLU A 9 -57.21 -5.54 9.93
CA GLU A 9 -55.95 -4.93 10.37
C GLU A 9 -55.04 -4.67 9.15
N ILE A 10 -54.87 -3.40 8.80
CA ILE A 10 -53.94 -2.97 7.76
C ILE A 10 -52.56 -2.88 8.39
N CYS A 11 -51.70 -3.88 8.15
CA CYS A 11 -50.30 -3.79 8.44
C CYS A 11 -49.60 -2.78 7.49
N LEU A 12 -49.36 -1.56 7.96
CA LEU A 12 -48.45 -0.63 7.29
C LEU A 12 -47.04 -1.12 7.44
N ALA A 13 -46.47 -1.74 6.43
CA ALA A 13 -45.06 -2.01 6.35
C ALA A 13 -44.30 -0.68 6.14
N LEU A 14 -43.69 -0.18 7.20
CA LEU A 14 -42.74 0.94 7.14
C LEU A 14 -41.53 0.49 6.34
N ALA A 15 -41.46 0.81 5.06
CA ALA A 15 -40.26 0.69 4.26
C ALA A 15 -39.26 1.74 4.79
N SER A 16 -38.28 1.30 5.53
CA SER A 16 -37.12 2.14 5.88
C SER A 16 -36.46 2.60 4.58
N PRO A 17 -36.20 3.90 4.38
CA PRO A 17 -35.46 4.34 3.22
C PRO A 17 -34.06 3.70 3.26
N LEU A 18 -33.72 2.95 2.23
CA LEU A 18 -32.32 2.60 1.95
C LEU A 18 -31.60 3.93 1.70
N ILE A 19 -30.89 4.41 2.71
CA ILE A 19 -29.93 5.51 2.54
C ILE A 19 -28.86 4.96 1.60
N ALA A 20 -28.89 5.38 0.36
CA ALA A 20 -27.84 5.09 -0.59
C ALA A 20 -26.52 5.64 0.02
N GLN A 21 -25.60 4.75 0.31
CA GLN A 21 -24.32 5.12 0.87
C GLN A 21 -23.59 6.02 -0.15
N SER A 22 -23.23 7.23 0.24
CA SER A 22 -22.54 8.15 -0.66
C SER A 22 -21.17 7.56 -1.03
N VAL A 23 -20.82 7.62 -2.30
CA VAL A 23 -19.50 7.19 -2.78
C VAL A 23 -18.42 8.01 -2.07
N PRO A 24 -17.43 7.40 -1.41
CA PRO A 24 -16.33 8.10 -0.74
C PRO A 24 -15.60 9.08 -1.69
N GLU A 25 -15.14 10.21 -1.17
CA GLU A 25 -14.48 11.23 -1.98
C GLU A 25 -13.23 10.71 -2.70
N TRP A 26 -12.44 9.88 -2.01
CA TRP A 26 -11.22 9.28 -2.57
C TRP A 26 -11.51 8.34 -3.77
N CYS A 27 -12.68 7.73 -3.80
CA CYS A 27 -13.13 6.82 -4.85
C CYS A 27 -13.52 7.54 -6.16
N LYS A 28 -13.93 8.82 -6.09
CA LYS A 28 -14.44 9.57 -7.24
C LYS A 28 -13.46 9.74 -8.40
N PRO A 29 -12.14 9.92 -8.19
CA PRO A 29 -11.17 10.03 -9.28
C PRO A 29 -10.80 8.69 -9.95
N LEU A 30 -11.30 7.56 -9.45
CA LEU A 30 -10.98 6.24 -10.01
C LEU A 30 -11.76 5.94 -11.32
N PRO A 31 -11.17 5.23 -12.28
CA PRO A 31 -9.76 4.82 -12.33
C PRO A 31 -8.84 6.00 -12.60
N ARG A 32 -7.66 6.02 -11.95
CA ARG A 32 -6.69 7.10 -12.11
C ARG A 32 -6.18 7.15 -13.56
N PRO A 33 -6.08 8.35 -14.17
CA PRO A 33 -5.76 8.48 -15.60
C PRO A 33 -4.35 7.97 -15.96
N GLU A 34 -3.42 7.93 -15.02
CA GLU A 34 -2.05 7.47 -15.20
C GLU A 34 -1.99 5.99 -15.62
N TYR A 35 -2.92 5.17 -15.16
CA TYR A 35 -3.00 3.76 -15.50
C TYR A 35 -3.28 3.51 -16.98
N LYS A 36 -3.89 4.46 -17.71
CA LYS A 36 -4.13 4.35 -19.16
C LYS A 36 -2.87 4.23 -19.99
N ARG A 37 -1.72 4.59 -19.43
CA ARG A 37 -0.40 4.50 -20.10
C ARG A 37 0.29 3.16 -19.87
N LEU A 38 -0.27 2.31 -19.02
CA LEU A 38 0.30 1.01 -18.67
C LEU A 38 -0.46 -0.11 -19.39
N GLU A 39 0.23 -1.18 -19.71
CA GLU A 39 -0.39 -2.39 -20.22
C GLU A 39 -1.16 -3.07 -19.08
N ARG A 40 -2.48 -3.21 -19.25
CA ARG A 40 -3.30 -3.98 -18.31
C ARG A 40 -3.16 -5.47 -18.62
N VAL A 41 -2.90 -6.26 -17.57
CA VAL A 41 -2.81 -7.71 -17.64
C VAL A 41 -4.07 -8.32 -17.03
N PRO A 42 -4.86 -9.11 -17.78
CA PRO A 42 -6.07 -9.70 -17.24
C PRO A 42 -5.75 -10.75 -16.17
N VAL A 43 -6.52 -10.73 -15.07
CA VAL A 43 -6.50 -11.71 -13.99
C VAL A 43 -7.92 -12.09 -13.61
N SER A 44 -8.12 -13.27 -12.97
CA SER A 44 -9.44 -13.80 -12.70
C SER A 44 -10.12 -13.16 -11.49
N ASP A 45 -9.37 -12.59 -10.55
CA ASP A 45 -9.91 -11.98 -9.34
C ASP A 45 -10.22 -10.49 -9.57
N PRO A 46 -11.50 -10.07 -9.55
CA PRO A 46 -11.90 -8.70 -9.84
C PRO A 46 -11.53 -7.69 -8.75
N TRP A 47 -11.07 -8.14 -7.58
CA TRP A 47 -10.57 -7.26 -6.53
C TRP A 47 -9.27 -6.56 -6.95
N PHE A 48 -8.48 -7.21 -7.82
CA PHE A 48 -7.20 -6.69 -8.27
C PHE A 48 -7.25 -6.19 -9.71
N GLU A 49 -6.53 -5.14 -9.97
CA GLU A 49 -6.12 -4.73 -11.30
C GLU A 49 -4.61 -4.91 -11.45
N VAL A 50 -4.17 -5.55 -12.53
CA VAL A 50 -2.76 -5.82 -12.75
C VAL A 50 -2.25 -5.04 -13.96
N TYR A 51 -1.13 -4.37 -13.79
CA TYR A 51 -0.49 -3.58 -14.83
C TYR A 51 0.99 -3.95 -14.97
N ARG A 52 1.57 -3.68 -16.15
CA ARG A 52 2.97 -3.96 -16.45
C ARG A 52 3.77 -2.65 -16.59
N PRO A 53 4.39 -2.12 -15.52
CA PRO A 53 5.19 -0.90 -15.58
C PRO A 53 6.56 -1.10 -16.24
N ALA A 54 7.11 -2.32 -16.22
CA ALA A 54 8.39 -2.67 -16.83
C ALA A 54 8.42 -4.14 -17.24
N ALA A 55 9.43 -4.54 -18.02
CA ALA A 55 9.59 -5.92 -18.46
C ALA A 55 9.69 -6.89 -17.25
N LYS A 56 8.82 -7.93 -17.23
CA LYS A 56 8.74 -8.91 -16.16
C LYS A 56 8.48 -8.31 -14.75
N VAL A 57 7.82 -7.15 -14.67
CA VAL A 57 7.35 -6.52 -13.45
C VAL A 57 5.85 -6.28 -13.57
N TYR A 58 5.10 -6.74 -12.58
CA TYR A 58 3.66 -6.59 -12.51
C TYR A 58 3.31 -5.79 -11.26
N ALA A 59 2.60 -4.69 -11.44
CA ALA A 59 1.97 -3.92 -10.36
C ALA A 59 0.58 -4.51 -10.11
N ILE A 60 0.38 -5.11 -8.95
CA ILE A 60 -0.88 -5.70 -8.51
C ILE A 60 -1.55 -4.67 -7.61
N TYR A 61 -2.57 -4.03 -8.11
CA TYR A 61 -3.22 -2.86 -7.53
C TYR A 61 -4.58 -3.22 -6.93
N GLU A 62 -4.90 -2.68 -5.76
CA GLU A 62 -6.18 -2.87 -5.06
C GLU A 62 -7.02 -1.58 -5.10
N PRO A 63 -7.77 -1.30 -6.21
CA PRO A 63 -8.50 -0.03 -6.41
C PRO A 63 -9.75 0.11 -5.55
N HIS A 64 -10.13 -0.92 -4.83
CA HIS A 64 -11.40 -0.96 -4.10
C HIS A 64 -11.27 -0.58 -2.62
N GLN A 65 -10.04 -0.31 -2.14
CA GLN A 65 -9.76 0.08 -0.78
C GLN A 65 -8.96 1.41 -0.77
N SER A 66 -9.16 2.27 0.21
CA SER A 66 -8.70 3.66 0.24
C SER A 66 -7.19 3.85 0.23
N GLU A 67 -6.43 2.88 0.71
CA GLU A 67 -4.96 2.90 0.62
C GLU A 67 -4.47 2.73 -0.83
N GLU A 68 -5.33 2.16 -1.71
CA GLU A 68 -4.96 1.93 -3.11
C GLU A 68 -3.58 1.27 -3.24
N VAL A 69 -3.32 0.27 -2.40
CA VAL A 69 -2.00 -0.36 -2.29
C VAL A 69 -1.60 -1.09 -3.56
N ILE A 70 -0.31 -1.09 -3.85
CA ILE A 70 0.30 -1.72 -5.02
C ILE A 70 1.41 -2.66 -4.57
N SER A 71 1.19 -3.95 -4.74
CA SER A 71 2.23 -4.96 -4.59
C SER A 71 2.94 -5.18 -5.93
N TYR A 72 4.23 -5.51 -5.91
CA TYR A 72 4.98 -5.74 -7.15
C TYR A 72 5.48 -7.18 -7.25
N LEU A 73 5.03 -7.91 -8.29
CA LEU A 73 5.60 -9.20 -8.65
C LEU A 73 6.73 -8.99 -9.68
N ILE A 74 7.97 -9.32 -9.27
CA ILE A 74 9.18 -9.13 -10.06
C ILE A 74 9.70 -10.50 -10.45
N VAL A 75 9.68 -10.81 -11.76
CA VAL A 75 9.92 -12.15 -12.27
C VAL A 75 11.33 -12.26 -12.85
N GLY A 76 12.11 -13.21 -12.32
CA GLY A 76 13.40 -13.62 -12.88
C GLY A 76 13.28 -14.86 -13.79
N GLU A 77 14.35 -15.64 -13.91
CA GLU A 77 14.37 -16.89 -14.68
C GLU A 77 14.21 -18.14 -13.79
N LYS A 78 14.60 -18.04 -12.50
CA LYS A 78 14.59 -19.17 -11.55
C LYS A 78 13.52 -19.02 -10.48
N ARG A 79 13.20 -17.80 -10.09
CA ARG A 79 12.19 -17.47 -9.07
C ARG A 79 11.63 -16.06 -9.31
N ALA A 80 10.55 -15.74 -8.63
CA ALA A 80 9.98 -14.41 -8.58
C ALA A 80 10.07 -13.85 -7.15
N LEU A 81 10.07 -12.53 -7.04
CA LEU A 81 9.95 -11.80 -5.78
C LEU A 81 8.63 -11.04 -5.80
N LEU A 82 7.83 -11.22 -4.75
CA LEU A 82 6.67 -10.40 -4.46
C LEU A 82 7.06 -9.37 -3.41
N PHE A 83 7.04 -8.10 -3.78
CA PHE A 83 7.28 -6.97 -2.90
C PHE A 83 5.96 -6.41 -2.45
N ASP A 84 5.64 -6.60 -1.17
CA ASP A 84 4.35 -6.46 -0.51
C ASP A 84 3.30 -7.48 -0.93
N THR A 85 2.28 -7.64 -0.10
CA THR A 85 1.20 -8.62 -0.29
C THR A 85 -0.20 -8.01 -0.13
N GLY A 86 -0.27 -6.68 -0.09
CA GLY A 86 -1.51 -5.94 -0.03
C GLY A 86 -2.29 -6.12 1.27
N MET A 87 -3.55 -5.73 1.20
CA MET A 87 -4.49 -5.75 2.33
C MET A 87 -4.83 -7.17 2.81
N GLY A 88 -4.71 -8.19 1.96
CA GLY A 88 -5.17 -9.55 2.29
C GLY A 88 -6.70 -9.70 2.29
N ILE A 89 -7.43 -8.76 1.71
CA ILE A 89 -8.89 -8.80 1.51
C ILE A 89 -9.25 -9.88 0.49
N SER A 90 -8.41 -10.08 -0.53
CA SER A 90 -8.57 -11.15 -1.50
C SER A 90 -7.30 -11.99 -1.66
N ASP A 91 -7.33 -13.01 -2.54
CA ASP A 91 -6.27 -14.02 -2.67
C ASP A 91 -5.19 -13.57 -3.65
N ILE A 92 -4.19 -12.82 -3.17
CA ILE A 92 -3.06 -12.38 -3.99
C ILE A 92 -2.18 -13.55 -4.46
N LYS A 93 -2.11 -14.66 -3.72
CA LYS A 93 -1.37 -15.87 -4.14
C LYS A 93 -1.98 -16.47 -5.40
N LYS A 94 -3.31 -16.47 -5.51
CA LYS A 94 -3.99 -16.92 -6.72
C LYS A 94 -3.65 -16.04 -7.91
N VAL A 95 -3.67 -14.71 -7.74
CA VAL A 95 -3.31 -13.75 -8.79
C VAL A 95 -1.85 -13.93 -9.23
N THR A 96 -0.91 -14.03 -8.29
CA THR A 96 0.50 -14.25 -8.63
C THR A 96 0.72 -15.58 -9.35
N ALA A 97 -0.06 -16.62 -9.04
CA ALA A 97 -0.01 -17.91 -9.73
C ALA A 97 -0.56 -17.87 -11.17
N GLU A 98 -1.35 -16.88 -11.54
CA GLU A 98 -1.74 -16.63 -12.94
C GLU A 98 -0.59 -15.96 -13.72
N LEU A 99 0.21 -15.12 -13.06
CA LEU A 99 1.28 -14.33 -13.66
C LEU A 99 2.61 -15.10 -13.80
N THR A 100 2.89 -16.07 -12.91
CA THR A 100 4.10 -16.90 -12.95
C THR A 100 3.88 -18.28 -12.35
N LYS A 101 4.69 -19.25 -12.80
CA LYS A 101 4.77 -20.61 -12.20
C LYS A 101 6.07 -20.81 -11.41
N LEU A 102 6.90 -19.79 -11.32
CA LEU A 102 8.15 -19.86 -10.58
C LEU A 102 7.90 -19.81 -9.07
N PRO A 103 8.79 -20.36 -8.24
CA PRO A 103 8.76 -20.17 -6.80
C PRO A 103 8.80 -18.69 -6.44
N ILE A 104 7.97 -18.27 -5.48
CA ILE A 104 7.86 -16.86 -5.05
C ILE A 104 8.49 -16.73 -3.66
N ILE A 105 9.36 -15.74 -3.51
CA ILE A 105 9.80 -15.21 -2.21
C ILE A 105 9.11 -13.88 -1.96
N VAL A 106 8.72 -13.62 -0.72
CA VAL A 106 8.08 -12.37 -0.30
C VAL A 106 9.07 -11.51 0.46
N LEU A 107 9.15 -10.25 0.10
CA LEU A 107 9.76 -9.19 0.89
C LEU A 107 8.70 -8.09 1.08
N ASN A 108 8.63 -7.50 2.27
CA ASN A 108 7.77 -6.35 2.49
C ASN A 108 8.59 -5.07 2.53
N SER A 109 8.04 -4.02 1.93
CA SER A 109 8.62 -2.66 2.00
C SER A 109 8.70 -2.18 3.45
N HIS A 110 7.70 -2.56 4.25
CA HIS A 110 7.60 -2.42 5.69
C HIS A 110 6.44 -3.28 6.20
N THR A 111 6.14 -3.26 7.48
CA THR A 111 5.16 -4.18 8.05
C THR A 111 3.88 -3.52 8.58
N HIS A 112 3.39 -2.44 7.97
CA HIS A 112 2.02 -2.02 8.16
C HIS A 112 1.05 -3.06 7.56
N ASP A 113 -0.17 -3.09 8.03
CA ASP A 113 -1.17 -4.12 7.73
C ASP A 113 -1.57 -4.18 6.26
N ASP A 114 -1.57 -3.07 5.56
CA ASP A 114 -1.86 -2.95 4.13
C ASP A 114 -0.74 -3.48 3.21
N HIS A 115 0.47 -3.74 3.76
CA HIS A 115 1.60 -4.35 3.03
C HIS A 115 1.82 -5.82 3.36
N VAL A 116 1.28 -6.31 4.47
CA VAL A 116 1.52 -7.68 4.95
C VAL A 116 0.27 -8.56 5.02
N GLY A 117 -0.89 -8.00 4.65
CA GLY A 117 -2.19 -8.66 4.80
C GLY A 117 -2.29 -10.03 4.12
N GLY A 118 -1.59 -10.22 2.99
CA GLY A 118 -1.52 -11.49 2.27
C GLY A 118 -0.34 -12.39 2.65
N ASN A 119 0.57 -11.98 3.56
CA ASN A 119 1.79 -12.75 3.90
C ASN A 119 1.50 -14.20 4.32
N TRP A 120 0.45 -14.43 5.09
CA TRP A 120 0.06 -15.76 5.56
C TRP A 120 -0.20 -16.79 4.44
N GLN A 121 -0.33 -16.34 3.19
CA GLN A 121 -0.53 -17.20 2.02
C GLN A 121 0.79 -17.78 1.47
N PHE A 122 1.95 -17.28 1.92
CA PHE A 122 3.25 -17.63 1.36
C PHE A 122 4.15 -18.34 2.37
N ASP A 123 5.03 -19.22 1.85
CA ASP A 123 5.87 -20.09 2.68
C ASP A 123 7.29 -19.53 2.90
N THR A 124 7.71 -18.55 2.09
CA THR A 124 9.06 -17.97 2.14
C THR A 124 8.97 -16.45 2.23
N ILE A 125 9.20 -15.91 3.43
CA ILE A 125 9.06 -14.49 3.74
C ILE A 125 10.30 -13.99 4.43
N TYR A 126 10.91 -12.95 3.87
CA TYR A 126 12.03 -12.23 4.45
C TYR A 126 11.53 -10.96 5.14
N GLY A 127 11.96 -10.73 6.38
CA GLY A 127 11.67 -9.51 7.14
C GLY A 127 12.95 -8.81 7.59
N MET A 128 12.88 -7.52 7.87
CA MET A 128 13.96 -6.80 8.55
C MET A 128 14.07 -7.29 10.00
N ASP A 129 15.29 -7.39 10.52
CA ASP A 129 15.55 -7.83 11.90
C ASP A 129 15.27 -6.67 12.89
N THR A 130 14.01 -6.31 13.06
CA THR A 130 13.55 -5.27 13.98
C THR A 130 12.47 -5.79 14.93
N ASP A 131 12.31 -5.15 16.08
CA ASP A 131 11.20 -5.44 17.00
C ASP A 131 9.85 -5.08 16.37
N PHE A 132 9.82 -4.05 15.53
CA PHE A 132 8.63 -3.62 14.80
C PHE A 132 8.14 -4.73 13.85
N THR A 133 9.03 -5.29 13.03
CA THR A 133 8.72 -6.43 12.15
C THR A 133 8.22 -7.64 12.94
N ARG A 134 8.89 -8.01 14.04
CA ARG A 134 8.51 -9.15 14.89
C ARG A 134 7.15 -8.97 15.54
N LYS A 135 6.83 -7.75 15.98
CA LYS A 135 5.53 -7.40 16.57
C LYS A 135 4.43 -7.53 15.51
N ASN A 136 4.61 -6.92 14.35
CA ASN A 136 3.59 -6.88 13.30
C ASN A 136 3.35 -8.26 12.66
N ALA A 137 4.36 -9.15 12.66
CA ALA A 137 4.19 -10.54 12.24
C ALA A 137 3.20 -11.34 13.09
N GLN A 138 2.81 -10.84 14.27
CA GLN A 138 1.74 -11.45 15.10
C GLN A 138 0.34 -11.14 14.56
N GLY A 139 0.23 -10.26 13.57
CA GLY A 139 -1.04 -9.78 13.03
C GLY A 139 -1.74 -8.75 13.94
N SER A 140 -2.79 -8.15 13.41
CA SER A 140 -3.61 -7.16 14.10
C SER A 140 -5.09 -7.36 13.75
N ARG A 141 -5.96 -7.12 14.73
CA ARG A 141 -7.39 -7.01 14.49
C ARG A 141 -7.84 -5.55 14.43
N GLU A 142 -7.32 -4.72 15.30
CA GLU A 142 -7.77 -3.33 15.45
C GLU A 142 -7.45 -2.53 14.20
N ASP A 143 -6.21 -2.58 13.72
CA ASP A 143 -5.78 -1.89 12.51
C ASP A 143 -6.58 -2.41 11.30
N ALA A 144 -6.64 -3.73 11.11
CA ALA A 144 -7.39 -4.35 10.01
C ALA A 144 -8.87 -3.95 9.98
N GLN A 145 -9.55 -3.86 11.13
CA GLN A 145 -10.96 -3.48 11.19
C GLN A 145 -11.20 -2.01 10.77
N ALA A 146 -10.22 -1.13 11.00
CA ALA A 146 -10.30 0.26 10.57
C ALA A 146 -10.30 0.37 9.04
N GLU A 147 -9.59 -0.53 8.35
CA GLU A 147 -9.40 -0.50 6.90
C GLU A 147 -10.59 -1.03 6.08
N VAL A 148 -11.59 -1.67 6.72
CA VAL A 148 -12.76 -2.23 6.02
C VAL A 148 -14.08 -1.55 6.42
N THR A 149 -14.00 -0.37 7.01
CA THR A 149 -15.19 0.46 7.24
C THR A 149 -15.77 0.96 5.91
N PRO A 150 -17.07 1.28 5.85
CA PRO A 150 -17.73 1.63 4.59
C PRO A 150 -17.13 2.82 3.83
N ASP A 151 -16.51 3.76 4.53
CA ASP A 151 -15.82 4.92 3.96
C ASP A 151 -14.44 4.58 3.39
N GLN A 152 -13.89 3.41 3.74
CA GLN A 152 -12.63 2.89 3.22
C GLN A 152 -12.81 2.00 1.98
N ILE A 153 -14.03 1.67 1.58
CA ILE A 153 -14.30 0.74 0.48
C ILE A 153 -14.99 1.44 -0.68
N CYS A 154 -14.44 1.28 -1.88
CA CYS A 154 -15.02 1.73 -3.15
C CYS A 154 -15.73 0.57 -3.85
N GLY A 155 -17.06 0.65 -3.94
CA GLY A 155 -17.86 -0.41 -4.52
C GLY A 155 -18.21 -1.52 -3.53
N SER A 156 -17.85 -2.77 -3.84
CA SER A 156 -18.25 -3.93 -3.04
C SER A 156 -17.03 -4.77 -2.64
N LEU A 157 -17.00 -5.22 -1.42
CA LEU A 157 -16.06 -6.25 -0.96
C LEU A 157 -16.24 -7.56 -1.75
N PRO A 158 -15.20 -8.42 -1.82
CA PRO A 158 -15.29 -9.70 -2.49
C PRO A 158 -16.43 -10.57 -1.96
N LYS A 159 -17.05 -11.36 -2.84
CA LYS A 159 -18.14 -12.26 -2.45
C LYS A 159 -17.70 -13.23 -1.36
N GLY A 160 -18.41 -13.24 -0.24
CA GLY A 160 -18.12 -14.09 0.91
C GLY A 160 -17.08 -13.52 1.89
N PHE A 161 -16.57 -12.35 1.63
CA PHE A 161 -15.75 -11.63 2.61
C PHE A 161 -16.62 -11.11 3.76
N ASP A 162 -16.20 -11.40 4.99
CA ASP A 162 -16.86 -10.89 6.20
C ASP A 162 -15.98 -9.80 6.85
N PRO A 163 -16.34 -8.50 6.71
CA PRO A 163 -15.54 -7.42 7.29
C PRO A 163 -15.44 -7.51 8.81
N LYS A 164 -16.43 -8.11 9.51
CA LYS A 164 -16.38 -8.28 10.97
C LYS A 164 -15.39 -9.35 11.41
N ALA A 165 -15.09 -10.30 10.55
CA ALA A 165 -14.10 -11.36 10.79
C ALA A 165 -12.70 -11.00 10.26
N TYR A 166 -12.57 -9.92 9.51
CA TYR A 166 -11.30 -9.53 8.90
C TYR A 166 -10.24 -9.19 9.96
N VAL A 167 -9.04 -9.69 9.75
CA VAL A 167 -7.85 -9.48 10.60
C VAL A 167 -6.61 -9.56 9.69
N THR A 168 -5.59 -8.80 10.00
CA THR A 168 -4.25 -9.10 9.52
C THR A 168 -3.79 -10.37 10.22
N ARG A 169 -3.69 -11.47 9.45
CA ARG A 169 -3.38 -12.80 10.03
C ARG A 169 -1.90 -12.87 10.42
N PRO A 170 -1.57 -13.58 11.51
CA PRO A 170 -0.18 -13.87 11.85
C PRO A 170 0.53 -14.59 10.68
N TRP A 171 1.80 -14.27 10.50
CA TRP A 171 2.65 -14.88 9.49
C TRP A 171 4.05 -15.17 10.04
N LYS A 172 4.80 -16.03 9.35
CA LYS A 172 6.11 -16.48 9.81
C LYS A 172 7.22 -15.82 9.01
N ILE A 173 8.11 -15.09 9.68
CA ILE A 173 9.39 -14.68 9.10
C ILE A 173 10.24 -15.93 8.94
N THR A 174 10.64 -16.27 7.71
CA THR A 174 11.46 -17.45 7.43
C THR A 174 12.95 -17.14 7.46
N SER A 175 13.31 -15.91 7.15
CA SER A 175 14.70 -15.41 7.19
C SER A 175 14.68 -13.90 7.43
N TYR A 176 15.75 -13.41 8.02
CA TYR A 176 15.99 -11.97 8.14
C TYR A 176 16.83 -11.47 6.98
N MET A 177 16.60 -10.21 6.61
CA MET A 177 17.38 -9.47 5.61
C MET A 177 17.94 -8.18 6.21
N HIS A 178 18.98 -7.65 5.58
CA HIS A 178 19.70 -6.47 6.01
C HIS A 178 19.93 -5.51 4.83
N ASP A 179 20.36 -4.32 5.14
CA ASP A 179 20.79 -3.34 4.15
C ASP A 179 21.93 -3.90 3.28
N GLY A 180 21.79 -3.77 1.96
CA GLY A 180 22.74 -4.28 0.97
C GLY A 180 22.58 -5.74 0.58
N ASP A 181 21.68 -6.50 1.22
CA ASP A 181 21.39 -7.89 0.82
C ASP A 181 20.88 -7.96 -0.61
N LYS A 182 21.29 -9.03 -1.32
CA LYS A 182 20.98 -9.22 -2.73
C LYS A 182 20.19 -10.49 -2.97
N PHE A 183 19.12 -10.35 -3.71
CA PHE A 183 18.22 -11.45 -4.12
C PHE A 183 18.41 -11.72 -5.61
N ASP A 184 19.15 -12.79 -5.94
CA ASP A 184 19.27 -13.27 -7.33
C ASP A 184 18.02 -14.08 -7.71
N LEU A 185 17.30 -13.58 -8.71
CA LEU A 185 16.09 -14.23 -9.24
C LEU A 185 16.38 -15.10 -10.48
N GLY A 186 17.65 -15.21 -10.89
CA GLY A 186 18.06 -15.76 -12.18
C GLY A 186 17.96 -14.71 -13.29
N GLY A 187 19.12 -14.22 -13.75
CA GLY A 187 19.20 -13.15 -14.76
C GLY A 187 18.75 -11.77 -14.29
N ARG A 188 18.35 -11.62 -13.05
CA ARG A 188 17.93 -10.37 -12.39
C ARG A 188 18.30 -10.42 -10.91
N THR A 189 18.90 -9.36 -10.42
CA THR A 189 19.25 -9.20 -9.00
C THR A 189 18.63 -7.95 -8.43
N LEU A 190 17.98 -8.08 -7.27
CA LEU A 190 17.45 -6.97 -6.49
C LEU A 190 18.32 -6.78 -5.26
N GLU A 191 18.60 -5.53 -4.90
CA GLU A 191 19.38 -5.16 -3.72
C GLU A 191 18.48 -4.40 -2.73
N VAL A 192 18.55 -4.78 -1.46
CA VAL A 192 17.82 -4.13 -0.36
C VAL A 192 18.53 -2.82 0.01
N ILE A 193 17.76 -1.76 0.14
CA ILE A 193 18.20 -0.48 0.67
C ILE A 193 17.35 -0.19 1.90
N ALA A 194 17.92 -0.22 3.10
CA ALA A 194 17.20 0.20 4.30
C ALA A 194 16.84 1.69 4.19
N THR A 195 15.57 1.99 4.35
CA THR A 195 15.00 3.34 4.27
C THR A 195 14.11 3.64 5.48
N PRO A 196 14.63 3.49 6.72
CA PRO A 196 13.82 3.77 7.91
C PRO A 196 13.34 5.20 7.94
N GLY A 197 12.20 5.43 8.60
CA GLY A 197 11.64 6.76 8.80
C GLY A 197 10.13 6.78 8.75
N HIS A 198 9.49 6.27 7.69
CA HIS A 198 8.06 5.98 7.71
C HIS A 198 7.77 4.95 8.81
N THR A 199 8.49 3.83 8.76
CA THR A 199 8.61 2.86 9.85
C THR A 199 10.08 2.50 10.13
N PRO A 200 10.41 1.87 11.28
CA PRO A 200 11.77 1.44 11.60
C PRO A 200 12.32 0.35 10.67
N ASP A 201 11.44 -0.45 10.07
CA ASP A 201 11.76 -1.60 9.22
C ASP A 201 11.61 -1.31 7.72
N ALA A 202 11.38 -0.04 7.35
CA ALA A 202 11.16 0.33 5.96
C ALA A 202 12.39 0.05 5.08
N ILE A 203 12.12 -0.52 3.91
CA ILE A 203 13.12 -0.76 2.85
C ILE A 203 12.62 -0.27 1.50
N SER A 204 13.59 -0.02 0.63
CA SER A 204 13.40 0.09 -0.82
C SER A 204 14.16 -1.04 -1.51
N LEU A 205 13.78 -1.40 -2.74
CA LEU A 205 14.51 -2.36 -3.56
C LEU A 205 15.03 -1.67 -4.82
N ILE A 206 16.28 -1.95 -5.21
CA ILE A 206 16.84 -1.47 -6.46
C ILE A 206 17.18 -2.63 -7.39
N ASP A 207 16.72 -2.52 -8.64
CA ASP A 207 17.16 -3.33 -9.78
C ASP A 207 18.08 -2.47 -10.65
N ARG A 208 19.37 -2.48 -10.37
CA ARG A 208 20.35 -1.62 -11.04
C ARG A 208 20.44 -1.92 -12.54
N ALA A 209 20.33 -3.18 -12.92
CA ALA A 209 20.45 -3.60 -14.33
C ALA A 209 19.34 -3.01 -15.20
N ASN A 210 18.14 -2.86 -14.64
CA ASN A 210 16.98 -2.32 -15.35
C ASN A 210 16.68 -0.85 -15.00
N GLY A 211 17.34 -0.28 -13.99
CA GLY A 211 17.13 1.08 -13.51
C GLY A 211 15.79 1.26 -12.79
N LEU A 212 15.36 0.28 -12.01
CA LEU A 212 14.09 0.32 -11.28
C LEU A 212 14.35 0.51 -9.78
N LEU A 213 13.59 1.41 -9.16
CA LEU A 213 13.63 1.63 -7.71
C LEU A 213 12.21 1.49 -7.14
N PHE A 214 11.99 0.49 -6.31
CA PHE A 214 10.75 0.25 -5.59
C PHE A 214 10.88 0.90 -4.22
N THR A 215 10.02 1.83 -3.89
CA THR A 215 10.20 2.73 -2.74
C THR A 215 9.31 2.41 -1.54
N GLY A 216 8.34 1.48 -1.69
CA GLY A 216 7.32 1.31 -0.65
C GLY A 216 6.72 2.67 -0.28
N ASP A 217 6.60 2.94 1.00
CA ASP A 217 6.05 4.17 1.55
C ASP A 217 7.08 5.27 1.82
N THR A 218 8.34 5.01 1.50
CA THR A 218 9.34 6.10 1.50
C THR A 218 8.99 7.17 0.46
N TYR A 219 8.41 6.76 -0.68
CA TYR A 219 7.82 7.67 -1.67
C TYR A 219 6.71 6.99 -2.46
N TYR A 220 5.58 7.67 -2.58
CA TYR A 220 4.50 7.39 -3.52
C TYR A 220 3.80 8.70 -3.91
N PRO A 221 3.12 8.79 -5.07
CA PRO A 221 2.56 10.04 -5.58
C PRO A 221 1.18 10.36 -4.99
N ALA A 222 1.10 10.41 -3.66
CA ALA A 222 -0.03 10.85 -2.85
C ALA A 222 0.50 11.51 -1.56
N PRO A 223 -0.34 11.93 -0.61
CA PRO A 223 0.13 12.42 0.67
C PRO A 223 0.92 11.33 1.42
N ILE A 224 2.23 11.49 1.53
CA ILE A 224 3.11 10.56 2.23
C ILE A 224 2.83 10.63 3.74
N TRP A 225 2.51 9.51 4.36
CA TRP A 225 2.12 9.44 5.76
C TRP A 225 3.34 9.42 6.68
N LEU A 226 3.51 10.49 7.45
CA LEU A 226 4.60 10.67 8.41
C LEU A 226 4.05 11.11 9.78
N PHE A 227 2.93 10.52 10.21
CA PHE A 227 2.24 10.89 11.44
C PHE A 227 2.12 9.75 12.45
N ARG A 228 2.47 8.52 12.09
CA ARG A 228 2.36 7.35 12.98
C ARG A 228 3.34 7.46 14.17
N PRO A 229 3.08 6.79 15.31
CA PRO A 229 3.95 6.81 16.49
C PRO A 229 5.39 6.37 16.21
N GLU A 230 5.56 5.41 15.32
CA GLU A 230 6.82 4.81 14.90
C GLU A 230 7.62 5.65 13.89
N THR A 231 7.02 6.71 13.35
CA THR A 231 7.69 7.56 12.36
C THR A 231 8.85 8.35 12.97
N ASP A 232 10.01 8.25 12.31
CA ASP A 232 11.22 9.03 12.62
C ASP A 232 11.54 9.97 11.43
N LEU A 233 11.33 11.27 11.64
CA LEU A 233 11.50 12.28 10.59
C LEU A 233 12.99 12.54 10.24
N ASP A 234 13.93 12.28 11.14
CA ASP A 234 15.35 12.43 10.88
C ASP A 234 15.89 11.23 10.08
N ALA A 235 15.48 10.02 10.47
CA ALA A 235 15.74 8.82 9.68
C ALA A 235 15.12 8.92 8.29
N TYR A 236 13.89 9.43 8.17
CA TYR A 236 13.23 9.66 6.88
C TYR A 236 14.03 10.64 6.00
N ALA A 237 14.52 11.77 6.56
CA ALA A 237 15.35 12.72 5.83
C ALA A 237 16.64 12.07 5.29
N ALA A 238 17.30 11.24 6.10
CA ALA A 238 18.48 10.50 5.68
C ALA A 238 18.18 9.49 4.57
N SER A 239 17.06 8.76 4.70
CA SER A 239 16.61 7.74 3.74
C SER A 239 16.30 8.34 2.37
N ILE A 240 15.52 9.42 2.31
CA ILE A 240 15.22 10.08 1.03
C ILE A 240 16.45 10.70 0.38
N SER A 241 17.39 11.21 1.17
CA SER A 241 18.67 11.72 0.67
C SER A 241 19.51 10.60 0.05
N ARG A 242 19.54 9.41 0.69
CA ARG A 242 20.19 8.22 0.15
C ARG A 242 19.56 7.78 -1.16
N LEU A 243 18.24 7.71 -1.25
CA LEU A 243 17.54 7.35 -2.49
C LEU A 243 17.77 8.40 -3.58
N SER A 244 17.81 9.68 -3.25
CA SER A 244 18.08 10.75 -4.20
C SER A 244 19.46 10.65 -4.84
N ALA A 245 20.46 10.18 -4.09
CA ALA A 245 21.81 9.95 -4.63
C ALA A 245 21.86 8.84 -5.71
N LEU A 246 20.88 7.94 -5.71
CA LEU A 246 20.75 6.88 -6.71
C LEU A 246 20.04 7.32 -8.00
N ALA A 247 19.45 8.52 -8.03
CA ALA A 247 18.65 9.00 -9.15
C ALA A 247 19.34 8.88 -10.54
N PRO A 248 20.68 9.08 -10.68
CA PRO A 248 21.37 8.91 -11.96
C PRO A 248 21.32 7.46 -12.50
N GLU A 249 21.13 6.46 -11.64
CA GLU A 249 21.06 5.04 -12.03
C GLU A 249 19.61 4.61 -12.33
N ILE A 250 18.62 5.44 -11.99
CA ILE A 250 17.20 5.09 -12.02
C ILE A 250 16.53 5.62 -13.29
N LYS A 251 15.71 4.77 -13.90
CA LYS A 251 14.83 5.12 -15.02
C LYS A 251 13.38 5.29 -14.56
N LEU A 252 12.99 4.55 -13.51
CA LEU A 252 11.62 4.50 -13.03
C LEU A 252 11.59 4.30 -11.50
N VAL A 253 10.81 5.11 -10.81
CA VAL A 253 10.47 4.96 -9.39
C VAL A 253 9.10 4.31 -9.30
N LEU A 254 8.97 3.32 -8.42
CA LEU A 254 7.79 2.48 -8.24
C LEU A 254 7.34 2.55 -6.77
N GLY A 255 6.31 3.35 -6.52
CA GLY A 255 5.74 3.55 -5.17
C GLY A 255 4.64 2.54 -4.86
N ALA A 256 4.29 2.41 -3.58
CA ALA A 256 3.35 1.37 -3.13
C ALA A 256 1.88 1.81 -3.11
N HIS A 257 1.55 3.05 -3.41
CA HIS A 257 0.16 3.55 -3.37
C HIS A 257 -0.24 4.39 -4.57
N ASN A 258 -1.51 4.38 -4.90
CA ASN A 258 -2.24 5.23 -5.86
C ASN A 258 -1.76 5.11 -7.30
N ILE A 259 -0.52 5.42 -7.63
CA ILE A 259 0.04 5.43 -8.99
C ILE A 259 1.37 4.67 -8.97
N PRO A 260 1.52 3.62 -9.80
CA PRO A 260 2.66 2.71 -9.71
C PRO A 260 3.98 3.27 -10.25
N VAL A 261 3.98 4.44 -10.91
CA VAL A 261 5.17 4.93 -11.62
C VAL A 261 5.39 6.42 -11.41
N ALA A 262 6.65 6.80 -11.20
CA ALA A 262 7.09 8.20 -11.17
C ALA A 262 8.47 8.36 -11.85
N PRO A 263 8.78 9.55 -12.39
CA PRO A 263 10.10 9.82 -12.96
C PRO A 263 11.17 9.97 -11.88
N PRO A 264 12.45 9.60 -12.14
CA PRO A 264 13.53 9.69 -11.15
C PRO A 264 13.75 11.08 -10.55
N ALA A 265 13.43 12.12 -11.31
CA ALA A 265 13.54 13.52 -10.87
C ALA A 265 12.72 13.81 -9.58
N VAL A 266 11.73 12.99 -9.27
CA VAL A 266 10.95 13.12 -8.03
C VAL A 266 11.81 12.95 -6.78
N LEU A 267 12.86 12.13 -6.82
CA LEU A 267 13.71 11.85 -5.65
C LEU A 267 14.44 13.11 -5.15
N ALA A 268 14.99 13.91 -6.05
CA ALA A 268 15.60 15.19 -5.68
C ALA A 268 14.56 16.20 -5.18
N ARG A 269 13.39 16.24 -5.82
CA ARG A 269 12.28 17.11 -5.39
C ARG A 269 11.77 16.73 -4.01
N LEU A 270 11.68 15.43 -3.70
CA LEU A 270 11.27 14.92 -2.39
C LEU A 270 12.17 15.45 -1.27
N VAL A 271 13.49 15.40 -1.47
CA VAL A 271 14.47 15.92 -0.50
C VAL A 271 14.28 17.43 -0.27
N VAL A 272 14.15 18.19 -1.35
CA VAL A 272 13.95 19.66 -1.27
C VAL A 272 12.63 20.00 -0.59
N ALA A 273 11.55 19.33 -0.97
CA ALA A 273 10.21 19.53 -0.42
C ALA A 273 10.18 19.22 1.08
N PHE A 274 10.73 18.07 1.49
CA PHE A 274 10.76 17.68 2.89
C PHE A 274 11.61 18.63 3.74
N ALA A 275 12.79 19.06 3.23
CA ALA A 275 13.62 20.05 3.89
C ALA A 275 12.89 21.39 4.08
N ALA A 276 12.11 21.84 3.10
CA ALA A 276 11.32 23.07 3.21
C ALA A 276 10.24 22.95 4.30
N VAL A 277 9.56 21.81 4.41
CA VAL A 277 8.58 21.52 5.47
C VAL A 277 9.28 21.54 6.84
N ARG A 278 10.41 20.85 6.99
CA ARG A 278 11.19 20.79 8.25
C ARG A 278 11.70 22.16 8.70
N GLN A 279 11.95 23.06 7.77
CA GLN A 279 12.38 24.45 8.03
C GLN A 279 11.22 25.41 8.30
N GLY A 280 9.97 24.94 8.33
CA GLY A 280 8.79 25.79 8.54
C GLY A 280 8.49 26.75 7.38
N LYS A 281 9.04 26.49 6.18
CA LYS A 281 8.86 27.36 4.99
C LYS A 281 7.56 27.08 4.23
N VAL A 282 6.84 26.02 4.60
CA VAL A 282 5.62 25.57 3.94
C VAL A 282 4.46 25.71 4.91
N PRO A 283 3.36 26.38 4.55
CA PRO A 283 2.18 26.46 5.39
C PRO A 283 1.52 25.08 5.50
N ALA A 284 1.09 24.73 6.70
CA ALA A 284 0.29 23.56 6.98
C ALA A 284 -1.19 23.84 6.72
N THR A 285 -1.91 22.87 6.16
CA THR A 285 -3.37 22.86 6.06
C THR A 285 -3.91 21.80 7.01
N ALA A 286 -4.93 22.11 7.82
CA ALA A 286 -5.59 21.11 8.64
C ALA A 286 -6.18 20.00 7.74
N ASP A 287 -5.99 18.73 8.13
CA ASP A 287 -6.51 17.58 7.42
C ASP A 287 -7.57 16.86 8.27
N SER A 288 -7.15 16.24 9.34
CA SER A 288 -8.00 15.53 10.31
C SER A 288 -7.49 15.79 11.73
N PRO A 289 -8.22 15.40 12.78
CA PRO A 289 -7.80 15.67 14.15
C PRO A 289 -6.36 15.24 14.43
N GLY A 290 -5.52 16.21 14.83
CA GLY A 290 -4.11 15.98 15.13
C GLY A 290 -3.19 15.82 13.93
N LYS A 291 -3.69 15.97 12.69
CA LYS A 291 -2.90 15.85 11.46
C LYS A 291 -2.97 17.11 10.60
N VAL A 292 -1.89 17.37 9.90
CA VAL A 292 -1.77 18.49 8.96
C VAL A 292 -1.14 18.02 7.66
N LEU A 293 -1.60 18.59 6.56
CA LEU A 293 -1.12 18.33 5.22
C LEU A 293 -0.21 19.48 4.77
N TYR A 294 0.99 19.12 4.30
CA TYR A 294 1.90 20.00 3.61
C TYR A 294 1.93 19.67 2.12
N LYS A 295 1.87 20.69 1.26
CA LYS A 295 1.95 20.53 -0.20
C LYS A 295 3.07 21.40 -0.75
N VAL A 296 4.02 20.77 -1.46
CA VAL A 296 5.20 21.45 -2.04
C VAL A 296 5.52 20.84 -3.39
N ASP A 297 5.44 21.63 -4.45
CA ASP A 297 5.89 21.25 -5.79
C ASP A 297 5.38 19.86 -6.25
N GLY A 298 4.08 19.60 -6.00
CA GLY A 298 3.41 18.35 -6.37
C GLY A 298 3.75 17.15 -5.46
N ILE A 299 4.46 17.37 -4.36
CA ILE A 299 4.68 16.38 -3.30
C ILE A 299 3.86 16.80 -2.08
N SER A 300 3.31 15.83 -1.38
CA SER A 300 2.51 16.09 -0.18
C SER A 300 2.96 15.20 0.98
N PHE A 301 2.89 15.76 2.19
CA PHE A 301 3.20 15.03 3.42
C PHE A 301 2.04 15.20 4.41
N LEU A 302 1.51 14.10 4.91
CA LEU A 302 0.57 14.08 6.02
C LEU A 302 1.35 13.83 7.31
N MET A 303 1.37 14.80 8.21
CA MET A 303 2.20 14.79 9.41
C MET A 303 1.37 15.09 10.65
N ARG A 304 1.93 14.86 11.84
CA ARG A 304 1.31 15.31 13.09
C ARG A 304 1.25 16.83 13.13
N ALA A 305 0.12 17.34 13.60
CA ALA A 305 0.02 18.78 13.90
C ALA A 305 1.09 19.16 14.93
N PRO A 306 1.77 20.31 14.76
CA PRO A 306 2.66 20.83 15.79
C PRO A 306 1.88 20.98 17.10
N THR A 307 2.45 20.50 18.21
CA THR A 307 1.90 20.79 19.52
C THR A 307 1.97 22.29 19.75
N ALA A 308 0.83 22.91 20.11
CA ALA A 308 0.83 24.30 20.51
C ALA A 308 1.84 24.49 21.65
N ARG A 309 2.80 25.39 21.44
CA ARG A 309 3.78 25.78 22.47
C ARG A 309 3.14 26.69 23.49
#